data_20f74bbd8b04401b9023787412ddb6fe
#
_entry.id   20f74bbd8b04401b9023787412ddb6fe
#
_cell.length_a   1.000
_cell.length_b   1.000
_cell.length_c   1.000
_cell.angle_alpha   90.00
_cell.angle_beta   90.00
_cell.angle_gamma   90.00
#
_symmetry.space_group_name_H-M   'P 1'
#
loop_
_entity.id
_entity.type
_entity.pdbx_description
1 polymer ?
#
loop_
_entity_poly.entity_id
_entity_poly.type
_entity_poly.pdbx_seq_one_letter_code
_entity_poly.pdbx_strand_id
1 'polypeptide(L)'
;MGMPVSVSPRPMPRVQPPTKGSALKSLKKFGVIRRLLAVSAVALAAISLQPLSAQAAPAPVVGGTRAAQGEFPFMVRLSMGCGGALYAKNIVLTAAHCVNGSGTNTSITATAGVVDLQSSSAIKVKSTKVLQAPGYNGKGKDWALIKLAAPINQPTLKIATTTAYNNGNFTVAGWGAAREGGAQQRYLLKATVPFVDDATCQQAYGSDLVPGDEICAGFVAQGGVDTCQGDSGGPMFRKDDTGAYIQVGIVSWGQGCAEPGYPGVYSEVSTFAADIARAASGL
;
A
#
# COMPACT_ATOMS: atom_id res chain seq x y z
N MET A 1 36.50 -37.08 -2.41
CA MET A 1 36.28 -37.26 -0.97
C MET A 1 36.70 -35.98 -0.27
N GLY A 2 35.77 -35.16 0.11
CA GLY A 2 35.97 -33.92 0.88
C GLY A 2 34.81 -33.79 1.85
N MET A 3 35.11 -33.92 3.14
CA MET A 3 34.10 -33.89 4.23
C MET A 3 33.62 -32.46 4.46
N PRO A 4 32.36 -32.28 4.86
CA PRO A 4 31.84 -30.96 5.25
C PRO A 4 32.29 -30.59 6.65
N VAL A 5 32.79 -29.36 6.81
CA VAL A 5 33.16 -28.77 8.09
C VAL A 5 31.90 -28.21 8.76
N SER A 6 31.57 -28.79 9.92
CA SER A 6 30.51 -28.35 10.81
C SER A 6 30.98 -27.11 11.58
N VAL A 7 30.28 -25.99 11.45
CA VAL A 7 30.49 -24.79 12.25
C VAL A 7 29.39 -24.72 13.32
N SER A 8 29.80 -24.89 14.58
CA SER A 8 28.93 -24.76 15.78
C SER A 8 28.66 -23.29 16.08
N PRO A 9 27.44 -22.89 16.47
CA PRO A 9 27.15 -21.50 16.88
C PRO A 9 27.64 -21.22 18.29
N ARG A 10 28.27 -20.06 18.48
CA ARG A 10 28.70 -19.55 19.81
C ARG A 10 27.49 -19.08 20.62
N PRO A 11 27.45 -19.29 21.95
CA PRO A 11 26.39 -18.81 22.82
C PRO A 11 26.53 -17.30 23.08
N MET A 12 25.38 -16.61 23.10
CA MET A 12 25.27 -15.20 23.45
C MET A 12 25.45 -14.97 24.98
N PRO A 13 26.01 -13.82 25.42
CA PRO A 13 26.13 -13.51 26.83
C PRO A 13 24.78 -13.12 27.45
N ARG A 14 24.51 -13.65 28.63
CA ARG A 14 23.36 -13.41 29.48
C ARG A 14 23.45 -12.02 30.13
N VAL A 15 22.48 -11.16 29.92
CA VAL A 15 22.33 -9.88 30.63
C VAL A 15 21.57 -10.14 31.92
N GLN A 16 22.18 -9.75 33.06
CA GLN A 16 21.57 -9.83 34.39
C GLN A 16 20.76 -8.54 34.68
N PRO A 17 19.61 -8.66 35.40
CA PRO A 17 18.85 -7.50 35.83
C PRO A 17 19.46 -6.82 37.08
N PRO A 18 19.22 -5.49 37.26
CA PRO A 18 19.78 -4.76 38.39
C PRO A 18 19.04 -5.06 39.70
N THR A 19 19.80 -5.22 40.76
CA THR A 19 19.38 -5.47 42.12
C THR A 19 18.80 -4.23 42.81
N LYS A 20 17.68 -4.43 43.53
CA LYS A 20 17.06 -3.42 44.41
C LYS A 20 17.93 -3.18 45.65
N GLY A 21 18.35 -1.96 45.86
CA GLY A 21 18.97 -1.50 47.11
C GLY A 21 17.95 -0.80 48.00
N SER A 22 17.72 -1.44 49.17
CA SER A 22 16.96 -0.90 50.30
C SER A 22 17.85 -0.10 51.22
N ALA A 23 17.42 1.10 51.63
CA ALA A 23 17.98 1.76 52.82
C ALA A 23 16.91 2.58 53.53
N LEU A 24 16.52 2.03 54.67
CA LEU A 24 15.82 2.69 55.78
C LEU A 24 16.84 3.41 56.69
N LYS A 25 16.48 4.58 57.20
CA LYS A 25 16.82 5.20 58.51
C LYS A 25 16.53 6.69 58.43
N SER A 26 16.00 7.41 59.35
CA SER A 26 15.71 7.27 60.81
C SER A 26 15.00 8.57 61.27
N LEU A 27 14.13 8.43 62.24
CA LEU A 27 13.39 9.46 62.98
C LEU A 27 14.28 10.53 63.58
N LYS A 28 13.81 11.78 63.69
CA LYS A 28 13.88 12.57 64.95
C LYS A 28 12.71 13.53 65.06
N LYS A 29 12.03 13.40 66.23
CA LYS A 29 10.97 14.28 66.73
C LYS A 29 11.57 15.61 67.20
N PHE A 30 10.87 16.72 67.03
CA PHE A 30 10.73 17.80 67.98
C PHE A 30 9.44 18.54 67.71
N GLY A 31 8.58 18.61 68.71
CA GLY A 31 7.36 19.34 68.74
C GLY A 31 7.59 20.79 69.20
N VAL A 32 6.64 21.63 68.95
CA VAL A 32 6.10 22.67 69.83
C VAL A 32 4.93 23.40 69.19
N ILE A 33 3.82 23.31 69.83
CA ILE A 33 2.58 24.04 69.95
C ILE A 33 2.60 25.53 69.49
N ARG A 34 1.62 25.97 68.67
CA ARG A 34 0.60 26.97 68.99
C ARG A 34 0.01 27.73 67.81
N ARG A 35 -1.28 27.78 67.86
CA ARG A 35 -2.24 28.86 67.47
C ARG A 35 -2.99 28.67 66.14
N LEU A 36 -4.27 28.41 66.39
CA LEU A 36 -5.44 28.59 65.54
C LEU A 36 -5.43 29.93 64.78
N LEU A 37 -5.61 29.90 63.49
CA LEU A 37 -6.37 30.89 62.74
C LEU A 37 -7.01 30.13 61.58
N ALA A 38 -8.32 30.02 61.61
CA ALA A 38 -9.14 29.53 60.55
C ALA A 38 -9.12 30.53 59.38
N VAL A 39 -8.54 30.10 58.27
CA VAL A 39 -8.75 30.78 56.98
C VAL A 39 -9.36 29.71 56.05
N SER A 40 -10.65 29.89 55.76
CA SER A 40 -11.38 29.12 54.80
C SER A 40 -10.83 29.42 53.41
N ALA A 41 -9.91 28.61 52.90
CA ALA A 41 -9.50 28.61 51.51
C ALA A 41 -10.50 27.74 50.71
N VAL A 42 -11.43 28.38 50.01
CA VAL A 42 -12.22 27.75 48.96
C VAL A 42 -11.23 27.38 47.84
N ALA A 43 -10.79 26.13 47.78
CA ALA A 43 -10.07 25.61 46.67
C ALA A 43 -11.04 25.43 45.49
N LEU A 44 -11.07 26.40 44.58
CA LEU A 44 -11.63 26.23 43.25
C LEU A 44 -10.74 25.19 42.53
N ALA A 45 -11.21 23.94 42.48
CA ALA A 45 -10.67 22.92 41.59
C ALA A 45 -10.99 23.34 40.16
N ALA A 46 -10.04 24.02 39.51
CA ALA A 46 -10.06 24.21 38.07
C ALA A 46 -9.86 22.81 37.43
N ILE A 47 -10.98 22.16 37.09
CA ILE A 47 -10.94 21.00 36.20
C ILE A 47 -10.46 21.52 34.85
N SER A 48 -9.16 21.43 34.59
CA SER A 48 -8.60 21.61 33.26
C SER A 48 -9.16 20.48 32.38
N LEU A 49 -10.21 20.78 31.59
CA LEU A 49 -10.55 19.97 30.43
C LEU A 49 -9.37 20.03 29.45
N GLN A 50 -8.44 19.12 29.60
CA GLN A 50 -7.46 18.87 28.56
C GLN A 50 -8.25 18.32 27.37
N PRO A 51 -8.16 18.91 26.18
CA PRO A 51 -8.70 18.28 25.00
C PRO A 51 -8.02 16.90 24.88
N LEU A 52 -8.80 15.84 24.92
CA LEU A 52 -8.34 14.53 24.49
C LEU A 52 -7.82 14.74 23.07
N SER A 53 -6.50 14.74 22.92
CA SER A 53 -5.87 14.67 21.60
C SER A 53 -6.43 13.40 20.97
N ALA A 54 -7.37 13.57 20.03
CA ALA A 54 -7.82 12.48 19.19
C ALA A 54 -6.56 11.95 18.52
N GLN A 55 -6.06 10.82 19.04
CA GLN A 55 -4.94 10.11 18.45
C GLN A 55 -5.40 9.75 17.05
N ALA A 56 -4.85 10.42 16.04
CA ALA A 56 -5.14 10.11 14.65
C ALA A 56 -4.91 8.60 14.49
N ALA A 57 -5.95 7.88 14.09
CA ALA A 57 -5.81 6.46 13.79
C ALA A 57 -4.64 6.30 12.82
N PRO A 58 -3.75 5.32 13.01
CA PRO A 58 -2.60 5.13 12.14
C PRO A 58 -3.08 5.11 10.69
N ALA A 59 -2.44 5.92 9.87
CA ALA A 59 -2.78 6.13 8.47
C ALA A 59 -2.46 4.86 7.67
N PRO A 60 -3.35 4.35 6.88
CA PRO A 60 -3.25 3.11 6.14
C PRO A 60 -3.26 3.35 4.60
N VAL A 61 -2.72 2.55 3.79
CA VAL A 61 -1.67 2.54 2.77
C VAL A 61 -0.49 3.15 3.48
N VAL A 62 0.67 2.59 3.51
CA VAL A 62 1.70 3.11 4.42
C VAL A 62 1.76 4.63 4.26
N GLY A 63 1.42 5.38 5.32
CA GLY A 63 1.33 6.86 5.27
C GLY A 63 0.13 7.48 4.53
N GLY A 64 -0.87 6.70 4.09
CA GLY A 64 -2.01 7.19 3.31
C GLY A 64 -3.24 7.63 4.13
N THR A 65 -4.32 7.97 3.42
CA THR A 65 -5.63 8.37 4.00
C THR A 65 -6.76 7.59 3.33
N ARG A 66 -7.95 7.57 3.94
CA ARG A 66 -9.13 6.96 3.32
C ARG A 66 -9.56 7.75 2.09
N ALA A 67 -9.87 7.04 1.01
CA ALA A 67 -10.54 7.62 -0.15
C ALA A 67 -12.02 7.89 0.17
N ALA A 68 -12.58 8.95 -0.39
CA ALA A 68 -14.00 9.22 -0.32
C ALA A 68 -14.79 8.26 -1.23
N GLN A 69 -16.06 7.97 -0.88
CA GLN A 69 -16.91 7.17 -1.75
C GLN A 69 -17.08 7.87 -3.12
N GLY A 70 -16.78 7.12 -4.19
CA GLY A 70 -16.86 7.62 -5.56
C GLY A 70 -15.66 8.45 -6.02
N GLU A 71 -14.61 8.63 -5.20
CA GLU A 71 -13.40 9.37 -5.57
C GLU A 71 -12.62 8.68 -6.71
N PHE A 72 -12.51 7.36 -6.64
CA PHE A 72 -11.84 6.53 -7.65
C PHE A 72 -12.78 5.39 -8.11
N PRO A 73 -13.79 5.69 -8.92
CA PRO A 73 -14.86 4.72 -9.21
C PRO A 73 -14.40 3.55 -10.09
N PHE A 74 -13.23 3.67 -10.73
CA PHE A 74 -12.59 2.63 -11.54
C PHE A 74 -11.86 1.57 -10.71
N MET A 75 -11.69 1.76 -9.40
CA MET A 75 -10.97 0.82 -8.54
C MET A 75 -11.70 -0.49 -8.38
N VAL A 76 -10.95 -1.59 -8.48
CA VAL A 76 -11.45 -2.95 -8.33
C VAL A 76 -10.63 -3.71 -7.30
N ARG A 77 -11.31 -4.37 -6.37
CA ARG A 77 -10.71 -5.39 -5.49
C ARG A 77 -10.92 -6.76 -6.10
N LEU A 78 -9.86 -7.56 -6.19
CA LEU A 78 -9.88 -8.93 -6.71
C LEU A 78 -9.82 -9.94 -5.56
N SER A 79 -10.58 -11.03 -5.67
CA SER A 79 -10.76 -11.99 -4.57
C SER A 79 -9.50 -12.74 -4.14
N MET A 80 -8.46 -12.79 -4.99
CA MET A 80 -7.17 -13.38 -4.64
C MET A 80 -6.27 -12.45 -3.80
N GLY A 81 -6.74 -11.28 -3.43
CA GLY A 81 -5.97 -10.38 -2.59
C GLY A 81 -5.22 -9.29 -3.36
N CYS A 82 -5.47 -9.14 -4.66
CA CYS A 82 -4.93 -8.07 -5.51
C CYS A 82 -5.93 -6.94 -5.74
N GLY A 83 -5.43 -5.83 -6.25
CA GLY A 83 -6.19 -4.72 -6.83
C GLY A 83 -6.26 -4.80 -8.35
N GLY A 84 -6.93 -3.84 -8.96
CA GLY A 84 -7.01 -3.62 -10.39
C GLY A 84 -7.79 -2.35 -10.70
N ALA A 85 -7.87 -2.01 -11.98
CA ALA A 85 -8.69 -0.92 -12.49
C ALA A 85 -9.57 -1.36 -13.65
N LEU A 86 -10.78 -0.80 -13.77
CA LEU A 86 -11.63 -1.02 -14.93
C LEU A 86 -10.99 -0.36 -16.16
N TYR A 87 -10.39 -1.17 -17.02
CA TYR A 87 -9.91 -0.79 -18.35
C TYR A 87 -11.06 -0.60 -19.34
N ALA A 88 -12.01 -1.52 -19.29
CA ALA A 88 -13.30 -1.45 -19.97
C ALA A 88 -14.40 -1.88 -19.00
N LYS A 89 -15.68 -1.67 -19.36
CA LYS A 89 -16.81 -2.00 -18.47
C LYS A 89 -16.79 -3.47 -17.99
N ASN A 90 -16.19 -4.37 -18.75
CA ASN A 90 -16.10 -5.80 -18.44
C ASN A 90 -14.67 -6.36 -18.54
N ILE A 91 -13.65 -5.47 -18.49
CA ILE A 91 -12.23 -5.85 -18.47
C ILE A 91 -11.53 -5.10 -17.35
N VAL A 92 -10.87 -5.85 -16.46
CA VAL A 92 -10.01 -5.30 -15.41
C VAL A 92 -8.56 -5.46 -15.84
N LEU A 93 -7.77 -4.37 -15.75
CA LEU A 93 -6.34 -4.38 -15.86
C LEU A 93 -5.73 -4.58 -14.45
N THR A 94 -4.82 -5.53 -14.32
CA THR A 94 -4.13 -5.90 -13.08
C THR A 94 -2.71 -6.36 -13.38
N ALA A 95 -1.96 -6.84 -12.38
CA ALA A 95 -0.61 -7.40 -12.56
C ALA A 95 -0.64 -8.87 -13.02
N ALA A 96 0.38 -9.29 -13.76
CA ALA A 96 0.54 -10.66 -14.22
C ALA A 96 0.79 -11.63 -13.06
N HIS A 97 1.54 -11.20 -12.03
CA HIS A 97 1.81 -12.02 -10.84
C HIS A 97 0.55 -12.30 -10.00
N CYS A 98 -0.53 -11.55 -10.20
CA CYS A 98 -1.83 -11.79 -9.54
C CYS A 98 -2.60 -12.96 -10.12
N VAL A 99 -2.22 -13.46 -11.29
CA VAL A 99 -2.96 -14.51 -12.02
C VAL A 99 -2.04 -15.67 -12.40
N ASN A 100 -2.62 -16.85 -12.59
CA ASN A 100 -1.90 -18.07 -12.96
C ASN A 100 -2.12 -18.39 -14.44
N GLY A 101 -1.32 -17.75 -15.31
CA GLY A 101 -1.40 -18.00 -16.76
C GLY A 101 -2.64 -17.41 -17.41
N SER A 102 -2.87 -17.82 -18.66
CA SER A 102 -3.99 -17.37 -19.50
C SER A 102 -4.99 -18.50 -19.74
N GLY A 103 -6.26 -18.17 -19.93
CA GLY A 103 -7.30 -19.13 -20.26
C GLY A 103 -8.63 -18.85 -19.55
N THR A 104 -9.55 -19.81 -19.63
CA THR A 104 -10.83 -19.77 -18.92
C THR A 104 -10.57 -19.79 -17.41
N ASN A 105 -11.14 -18.81 -16.70
CA ASN A 105 -11.04 -18.71 -15.25
C ASN A 105 -12.29 -18.02 -14.69
N THR A 106 -13.08 -18.74 -13.91
CA THR A 106 -14.33 -18.28 -13.29
C THR A 106 -14.21 -18.12 -11.78
N SER A 107 -13.01 -18.31 -11.22
CA SER A 107 -12.79 -18.30 -9.77
C SER A 107 -12.63 -16.89 -9.19
N ILE A 108 -12.20 -15.92 -9.99
CA ILE A 108 -11.91 -14.57 -9.53
C ILE A 108 -13.22 -13.79 -9.41
N THR A 109 -13.41 -13.11 -8.30
CA THR A 109 -14.48 -12.13 -8.12
C THR A 109 -13.89 -10.72 -8.12
N ALA A 110 -14.37 -9.86 -9.02
CA ALA A 110 -14.12 -8.44 -9.04
C ALA A 110 -15.17 -7.72 -8.18
N THR A 111 -14.74 -6.95 -7.19
CA THR A 111 -15.59 -6.10 -6.34
C THR A 111 -15.29 -4.65 -6.65
N ALA A 112 -16.33 -3.86 -7.00
CA ALA A 112 -16.22 -2.47 -7.42
C ALA A 112 -17.37 -1.59 -6.89
N GLY A 113 -17.28 -0.28 -7.12
CA GLY A 113 -18.33 0.69 -6.80
C GLY A 113 -18.39 1.11 -5.33
N VAL A 114 -17.49 0.61 -4.49
CA VAL A 114 -17.46 0.89 -3.04
C VAL A 114 -16.06 1.18 -2.55
N VAL A 115 -15.96 1.97 -1.49
CA VAL A 115 -14.72 2.11 -0.71
C VAL A 115 -14.71 1.15 0.48
N ASP A 116 -15.86 0.80 1.03
CA ASP A 116 -16.02 -0.18 2.11
C ASP A 116 -16.39 -1.55 1.51
N LEU A 117 -15.47 -2.52 1.58
CA LEU A 117 -15.68 -3.86 1.05
C LEU A 117 -16.84 -4.64 1.70
N GLN A 118 -17.32 -4.18 2.88
CA GLN A 118 -18.48 -4.76 3.57
C GLN A 118 -19.80 -4.08 3.20
N SER A 119 -19.76 -3.06 2.33
CA SER A 119 -20.98 -2.40 1.87
C SER A 119 -21.89 -3.36 1.10
N SER A 120 -23.20 -3.33 1.40
CA SER A 120 -24.21 -4.09 0.64
C SER A 120 -24.39 -3.60 -0.80
N SER A 121 -23.92 -2.36 -1.11
CA SER A 121 -23.96 -1.79 -2.46
C SER A 121 -22.77 -2.24 -3.34
N ALA A 122 -21.86 -3.08 -2.84
CA ALA A 122 -20.72 -3.58 -3.60
C ALA A 122 -21.16 -4.38 -4.83
N ILE A 123 -20.67 -3.97 -5.99
CA ILE A 123 -20.89 -4.68 -7.25
C ILE A 123 -19.87 -5.82 -7.32
N LYS A 124 -20.35 -7.07 -7.40
CA LYS A 124 -19.49 -8.25 -7.46
C LYS A 124 -19.76 -9.03 -8.74
N VAL A 125 -18.74 -9.17 -9.59
CA VAL A 125 -18.83 -9.88 -10.87
C VAL A 125 -17.72 -10.91 -10.96
N LYS A 126 -18.05 -12.11 -11.42
CA LYS A 126 -17.08 -13.20 -11.67
C LYS A 126 -16.30 -12.97 -12.95
N SER A 127 -15.06 -13.45 -12.97
CA SER A 127 -14.28 -13.59 -14.19
C SER A 127 -14.86 -14.69 -15.11
N THR A 128 -14.53 -14.62 -16.39
CA THR A 128 -14.75 -15.70 -17.37
C THR A 128 -13.45 -16.15 -18.00
N LYS A 129 -12.51 -15.23 -18.17
CA LYS A 129 -11.23 -15.48 -18.83
C LYS A 129 -10.16 -14.57 -18.24
N VAL A 130 -8.94 -15.04 -18.23
CA VAL A 130 -7.74 -14.29 -17.84
C VAL A 130 -6.76 -14.34 -19.00
N LEU A 131 -6.05 -13.24 -19.22
CA LEU A 131 -4.94 -13.15 -20.14
C LEU A 131 -3.76 -12.51 -19.39
N GLN A 132 -2.76 -13.31 -19.12
CA GLN A 132 -1.48 -12.86 -18.57
C GLN A 132 -0.58 -12.37 -19.71
N ALA A 133 0.23 -11.35 -19.48
CA ALA A 133 1.14 -10.80 -20.48
C ALA A 133 1.98 -11.90 -21.15
N PRO A 134 2.01 -11.96 -22.48
CA PRO A 134 2.83 -12.94 -23.19
C PRO A 134 4.32 -12.80 -22.82
N GLY A 135 4.94 -13.91 -22.42
CA GLY A 135 6.35 -13.96 -22.03
C GLY A 135 6.65 -13.41 -20.64
N TYR A 136 5.63 -13.15 -19.79
CA TYR A 136 5.87 -12.87 -18.38
C TYR A 136 6.55 -14.07 -17.71
N ASN A 137 7.67 -13.80 -17.03
CA ASN A 137 8.52 -14.80 -16.39
C ASN A 137 8.92 -14.43 -14.95
N GLY A 138 8.21 -13.45 -14.35
CA GLY A 138 8.51 -12.93 -13.02
C GLY A 138 9.34 -11.65 -13.00
N LYS A 139 9.77 -11.13 -14.17
CA LYS A 139 10.49 -9.85 -14.32
C LYS A 139 9.90 -9.04 -15.46
N GLY A 140 9.72 -7.76 -15.27
CA GLY A 140 9.10 -6.87 -16.27
C GLY A 140 7.74 -7.40 -16.74
N LYS A 141 7.11 -6.76 -17.72
CA LYS A 141 5.85 -7.20 -18.36
C LYS A 141 4.75 -7.62 -17.38
N ASP A 142 4.75 -7.07 -16.18
CA ASP A 142 3.85 -7.50 -15.11
C ASP A 142 2.44 -6.89 -15.26
N TRP A 143 1.73 -7.29 -16.32
CA TRP A 143 0.35 -6.89 -16.59
C TRP A 143 -0.52 -8.09 -16.98
N ALA A 144 -1.81 -8.01 -16.65
CA ALA A 144 -2.80 -9.00 -17.03
C ALA A 144 -4.17 -8.36 -17.21
N LEU A 145 -5.00 -9.01 -18.01
CA LEU A 145 -6.41 -8.65 -18.20
C LEU A 145 -7.32 -9.74 -17.67
N ILE A 146 -8.39 -9.33 -16.99
CA ILE A 146 -9.45 -10.23 -16.51
C ILE A 146 -10.75 -9.83 -17.19
N LYS A 147 -11.31 -10.75 -18.01
CA LYS A 147 -12.64 -10.60 -18.58
C LYS A 147 -13.68 -10.97 -17.54
N LEU A 148 -14.66 -10.10 -17.35
CA LEU A 148 -15.78 -10.30 -16.44
C LEU A 148 -17.00 -10.86 -17.16
N ALA A 149 -17.83 -11.62 -16.44
CA ALA A 149 -19.05 -12.23 -16.93
C ALA A 149 -20.15 -11.20 -17.29
N ALA A 150 -20.10 -10.02 -16.69
CA ALA A 150 -21.03 -8.93 -16.94
C ALA A 150 -20.29 -7.57 -16.83
N PRO A 151 -20.81 -6.53 -17.50
CA PRO A 151 -20.25 -5.20 -17.36
C PRO A 151 -20.51 -4.60 -15.98
N ILE A 152 -19.54 -3.85 -15.46
CA ILE A 152 -19.68 -3.02 -14.26
C ILE A 152 -19.94 -1.59 -14.72
N ASN A 153 -21.07 -1.02 -14.34
CA ASN A 153 -21.47 0.33 -14.72
C ASN A 153 -20.80 1.40 -13.86
N GLN A 154 -19.47 1.43 -13.88
CA GLN A 154 -18.63 2.44 -13.25
C GLN A 154 -17.72 3.09 -14.30
N PRO A 155 -17.22 4.32 -14.10
CA PRO A 155 -16.19 4.91 -14.95
C PRO A 155 -14.98 3.99 -15.11
N THR A 156 -14.38 4.01 -16.29
CA THR A 156 -13.14 3.28 -16.61
C THR A 156 -11.93 4.21 -16.44
N LEU A 157 -10.75 3.64 -16.25
CA LEU A 157 -9.49 4.37 -16.18
C LEU A 157 -8.74 4.20 -17.51
N LYS A 158 -8.48 5.31 -18.19
CA LYS A 158 -7.62 5.31 -19.38
C LYS A 158 -6.18 5.02 -18.98
N ILE A 159 -5.42 4.36 -19.85
CA ILE A 159 -4.00 4.13 -19.67
C ILE A 159 -3.17 5.16 -20.47
N ALA A 160 -2.00 5.52 -19.95
CA ALA A 160 -1.01 6.31 -20.69
C ALA A 160 -0.49 5.50 -21.88
N THR A 161 -0.37 6.14 -23.03
CA THR A 161 0.17 5.53 -24.27
C THR A 161 1.57 6.05 -24.61
N THR A 162 2.08 6.97 -23.82
CA THR A 162 3.42 7.56 -23.94
C THR A 162 3.98 7.84 -22.55
N THR A 163 5.28 8.08 -22.47
CA THR A 163 6.00 8.44 -21.24
C THR A 163 5.79 9.89 -20.79
N ALA A 164 4.96 10.69 -21.49
CA ALA A 164 4.72 12.10 -21.16
C ALA A 164 4.22 12.32 -19.72
N TYR A 165 3.61 11.31 -19.12
CA TYR A 165 3.09 11.33 -17.76
C TYR A 165 4.05 10.76 -16.70
N ASN A 166 5.24 10.28 -17.10
CA ASN A 166 6.25 9.71 -16.20
C ASN A 166 7.02 10.81 -15.45
N ASN A 167 6.31 11.61 -14.67
CA ASN A 167 6.90 12.72 -13.90
C ASN A 167 5.97 13.20 -12.78
N GLY A 168 6.51 14.00 -11.87
CA GLY A 168 5.75 14.66 -10.80
C GLY A 168 5.20 13.67 -9.76
N ASN A 169 3.97 13.87 -9.34
CA ASN A 169 3.32 13.07 -8.31
C ASN A 169 2.25 12.16 -8.89
N PHE A 170 2.20 10.93 -8.37
CA PHE A 170 1.16 9.97 -8.67
C PHE A 170 0.27 9.72 -7.45
N THR A 171 -0.93 9.27 -7.69
CA THR A 171 -1.81 8.69 -6.69
C THR A 171 -1.77 7.17 -6.82
N VAL A 172 -1.62 6.50 -5.70
CA VAL A 172 -1.83 5.05 -5.56
C VAL A 172 -3.02 4.83 -4.64
N ALA A 173 -3.81 3.79 -4.91
CA ALA A 173 -4.96 3.47 -4.08
C ALA A 173 -5.19 1.96 -4.03
N GLY A 174 -5.66 1.45 -2.88
CA GLY A 174 -5.95 0.05 -2.72
C GLY A 174 -6.48 -0.32 -1.35
N TRP A 175 -6.70 -1.60 -1.16
CA TRP A 175 -7.13 -2.22 0.10
C TRP A 175 -6.03 -3.10 0.70
N GLY A 176 -4.79 -2.85 0.34
CA GLY A 176 -3.62 -3.55 0.85
C GLY A 176 -3.35 -3.27 2.32
N ALA A 177 -2.30 -3.87 2.85
CA ALA A 177 -1.89 -3.69 4.22
C ALA A 177 -1.41 -2.24 4.47
N ALA A 178 -1.69 -1.74 5.64
CA ALA A 178 -1.30 -0.39 6.08
C ALA A 178 0.14 -0.34 6.63
N ARG A 179 0.80 -1.47 6.69
CA ARG A 179 2.19 -1.69 7.10
C ARG A 179 2.63 -3.06 6.63
N GLU A 180 3.91 -3.25 6.48
CA GLU A 180 4.48 -4.54 6.14
C GLU A 180 4.01 -5.65 7.09
N GLY A 181 3.61 -6.81 6.53
CA GLY A 181 3.08 -7.94 7.28
C GLY A 181 1.74 -7.69 7.99
N GLY A 182 1.11 -6.53 7.73
CA GLY A 182 -0.18 -6.18 8.32
C GLY A 182 -1.37 -6.82 7.60
N ALA A 183 -2.56 -6.71 8.20
CA ALA A 183 -3.81 -7.14 7.57
C ALA A 183 -4.22 -6.20 6.45
N GLN A 184 -4.83 -6.75 5.40
CA GLN A 184 -5.45 -5.98 4.33
C GLN A 184 -6.63 -5.16 4.88
N GLN A 185 -6.91 -4.02 4.26
CA GLN A 185 -7.84 -3.04 4.76
C GLN A 185 -9.26 -3.26 4.28
N ARG A 186 -10.21 -2.97 5.12
CA ARG A 186 -11.63 -2.94 4.78
C ARG A 186 -11.98 -1.75 3.87
N TYR A 187 -11.37 -0.60 4.13
CA TYR A 187 -11.65 0.65 3.43
C TYR A 187 -10.58 0.94 2.38
N LEU A 188 -11.00 1.49 1.23
CA LEU A 188 -10.07 1.96 0.20
C LEU A 188 -9.23 3.10 0.74
N LEU A 189 -7.93 2.97 0.54
CA LEU A 189 -6.94 3.92 0.99
C LEU A 189 -6.23 4.52 -0.22
N LYS A 190 -5.68 5.71 -0.06
CA LYS A 190 -4.93 6.43 -1.08
C LYS A 190 -3.68 7.08 -0.50
N ALA A 191 -2.65 7.19 -1.31
CA ALA A 191 -1.45 7.96 -1.01
C ALA A 191 -0.93 8.68 -2.25
N THR A 192 -0.06 9.65 -2.03
CA THR A 192 0.66 10.34 -3.10
C THR A 192 2.12 9.95 -3.03
N VAL A 193 2.69 9.51 -4.14
CA VAL A 193 4.08 9.10 -4.28
C VAL A 193 4.74 9.87 -5.43
N PRO A 194 5.94 10.45 -5.24
CA PRO A 194 6.66 11.15 -6.29
C PRO A 194 7.30 10.15 -7.27
N PHE A 195 7.43 10.58 -8.53
CA PHE A 195 8.21 9.87 -9.55
C PHE A 195 9.67 9.71 -9.11
N VAL A 196 10.24 8.55 -9.41
CA VAL A 196 11.66 8.27 -9.23
C VAL A 196 12.22 7.82 -10.58
N ASP A 197 13.27 8.48 -11.05
CA ASP A 197 13.91 8.15 -12.32
C ASP A 197 14.62 6.80 -12.29
N ASP A 198 14.83 6.20 -13.48
CA ASP A 198 15.41 4.87 -13.62
C ASP A 198 16.82 4.77 -13.02
N ALA A 199 17.63 5.83 -13.13
CA ALA A 199 19.00 5.82 -12.60
C ALA A 199 19.00 5.74 -11.08
N THR A 200 18.11 6.50 -10.43
CA THR A 200 17.90 6.48 -8.97
C THR A 200 17.31 5.14 -8.53
N CYS A 201 16.30 4.64 -9.24
CA CYS A 201 15.67 3.36 -8.93
C CYS A 201 16.66 2.18 -9.10
N GLN A 202 17.48 2.22 -10.13
CA GLN A 202 18.51 1.21 -10.39
C GLN A 202 19.61 1.18 -9.31
N GLN A 203 19.86 2.30 -8.61
CA GLN A 203 20.74 2.30 -7.45
C GLN A 203 20.18 1.44 -6.30
N ALA A 204 18.86 1.39 -6.15
CA ALA A 204 18.21 0.58 -5.12
C ALA A 204 18.17 -0.91 -5.49
N TYR A 205 17.88 -1.22 -6.76
CA TYR A 205 17.51 -2.58 -7.18
C TYR A 205 18.51 -3.25 -8.13
N GLY A 206 19.49 -2.52 -8.65
CA GLY A 206 20.53 -3.06 -9.53
C GLY A 206 19.93 -3.72 -10.78
N SER A 207 20.33 -4.97 -11.04
CA SER A 207 19.87 -5.77 -12.18
C SER A 207 18.46 -6.37 -12.00
N ASP A 208 17.82 -6.19 -10.86
CA ASP A 208 16.45 -6.67 -10.64
C ASP A 208 15.42 -5.75 -11.28
N LEU A 209 15.72 -4.46 -11.40
CA LEU A 209 14.93 -3.52 -12.18
C LEU A 209 15.08 -3.78 -13.68
N VAL A 210 13.97 -3.73 -14.41
CA VAL A 210 13.94 -3.80 -15.89
C VAL A 210 13.53 -2.42 -16.43
N PRO A 211 14.50 -1.49 -16.65
CA PRO A 211 14.20 -0.17 -17.17
C PRO A 211 13.44 -0.24 -18.50
N GLY A 212 12.45 0.62 -18.68
CA GLY A 212 11.57 0.62 -19.85
C GLY A 212 10.37 -0.31 -19.77
N ASP A 213 10.38 -1.36 -18.95
CA ASP A 213 9.22 -2.17 -18.59
C ASP A 213 8.60 -1.69 -17.26
N GLU A 214 9.40 -1.02 -16.44
CA GLU A 214 9.07 -0.66 -15.06
C GLU A 214 9.31 0.83 -14.79
N ILE A 215 8.47 1.41 -13.96
CA ILE A 215 8.55 2.79 -13.49
C ILE A 215 8.54 2.81 -11.95
N CYS A 216 9.33 3.69 -11.36
CA CYS A 216 9.48 3.76 -9.91
C CYS A 216 8.80 5.02 -9.33
N ALA A 217 8.26 4.88 -8.12
CA ALA A 217 7.72 6.00 -7.37
C ALA A 217 7.84 5.77 -5.87
N GLY A 218 8.07 6.84 -5.10
CA GLY A 218 8.20 6.77 -3.65
C GLY A 218 9.14 7.83 -3.09
N PHE A 219 9.14 7.99 -1.79
CA PHE A 219 10.05 8.90 -1.07
C PHE A 219 11.36 8.19 -0.75
N VAL A 220 12.31 8.16 -1.69
CA VAL A 220 13.55 7.36 -1.60
C VAL A 220 14.31 7.59 -0.29
N ALA A 221 14.51 8.84 0.13
CA ALA A 221 15.32 9.14 1.31
C ALA A 221 14.60 8.82 2.63
N GLN A 222 13.29 9.06 2.71
CA GLN A 222 12.51 8.98 3.96
C GLN A 222 11.71 7.68 4.06
N GLY A 223 11.30 7.09 2.93
CA GLY A 223 10.29 6.03 2.93
C GLY A 223 8.96 6.52 3.50
N GLY A 224 8.26 5.66 4.21
CA GLY A 224 7.08 5.98 5.03
C GLY A 224 5.77 6.13 4.26
N VAL A 225 5.78 6.16 2.92
CA VAL A 225 4.60 6.23 2.06
C VAL A 225 4.80 5.33 0.85
N ASP A 226 3.98 4.29 0.70
CA ASP A 226 4.03 3.38 -0.45
C ASP A 226 2.79 2.47 -0.50
N THR A 227 2.68 1.68 -1.57
CA THR A 227 1.82 0.49 -1.66
C THR A 227 2.40 -0.67 -0.83
N CYS A 228 1.54 -1.63 -0.46
CA CYS A 228 1.94 -2.78 0.36
C CYS A 228 1.19 -4.04 -0.09
N GLN A 229 1.41 -5.16 0.63
CA GLN A 229 0.78 -6.45 0.32
C GLN A 229 -0.74 -6.32 0.18
N GLY A 230 -1.27 -6.67 -0.99
CA GLY A 230 -2.69 -6.57 -1.34
C GLY A 230 -3.05 -5.35 -2.21
N ASP A 231 -2.11 -4.42 -2.45
CA ASP A 231 -2.25 -3.37 -3.46
C ASP A 231 -1.77 -3.81 -4.85
N SER A 232 -1.04 -4.94 -4.92
CA SER A 232 -0.57 -5.59 -6.15
C SER A 232 -1.64 -5.59 -7.25
N GLY A 233 -1.27 -5.18 -8.46
CA GLY A 233 -2.16 -5.07 -9.60
C GLY A 233 -3.04 -3.82 -9.61
N GLY A 234 -3.10 -3.07 -8.50
CA GLY A 234 -3.79 -1.78 -8.44
C GLY A 234 -3.14 -0.72 -9.32
N PRO A 235 -3.88 0.34 -9.71
CA PRO A 235 -3.34 1.39 -10.55
C PRO A 235 -2.50 2.39 -9.76
N MET A 236 -1.38 2.83 -10.37
CA MET A 236 -0.74 4.10 -10.11
C MET A 236 -1.20 5.08 -11.20
N PHE A 237 -1.72 6.23 -10.81
CA PHE A 237 -2.36 7.15 -11.74
C PHE A 237 -2.15 8.62 -11.35
N ARG A 238 -2.44 9.50 -12.26
CA ARG A 238 -2.42 10.95 -12.06
C ARG A 238 -3.52 11.61 -12.89
N LYS A 239 -3.63 12.94 -12.81
CA LYS A 239 -4.47 13.69 -13.75
C LYS A 239 -3.68 14.00 -15.02
N ASP A 240 -4.35 13.86 -16.15
CA ASP A 240 -3.87 14.36 -17.46
C ASP A 240 -4.12 15.88 -17.60
N ASP A 241 -3.76 16.45 -18.73
CA ASP A 241 -3.87 17.89 -18.99
C ASP A 241 -5.33 18.36 -19.07
N THR A 242 -6.29 17.44 -19.19
CA THR A 242 -7.75 17.73 -19.15
C THR A 242 -8.33 17.66 -17.75
N GLY A 243 -7.54 17.21 -16.78
CA GLY A 243 -7.97 16.95 -15.40
C GLY A 243 -8.61 15.57 -15.19
N ALA A 244 -8.68 14.71 -16.22
CA ALA A 244 -9.13 13.33 -16.10
C ALA A 244 -8.02 12.44 -15.52
N TYR A 245 -8.41 11.35 -14.85
CA TYR A 245 -7.44 10.37 -14.37
C TYR A 245 -6.90 9.53 -15.53
N ILE A 246 -5.57 9.30 -15.51
CA ILE A 246 -4.84 8.44 -16.44
C ILE A 246 -3.91 7.51 -15.66
N GLN A 247 -3.95 6.21 -15.96
CA GLN A 247 -3.07 5.23 -15.34
C GLN A 247 -1.70 5.26 -15.98
N VAL A 248 -0.66 5.34 -15.15
CA VAL A 248 0.74 5.37 -15.55
C VAL A 248 1.45 4.06 -15.20
N GLY A 249 1.07 3.42 -14.09
CA GLY A 249 1.68 2.19 -13.64
C GLY A 249 0.67 1.17 -13.09
N ILE A 250 1.15 -0.05 -12.90
CA ILE A 250 0.46 -1.14 -12.20
C ILE A 250 1.33 -1.56 -11.04
N VAL A 251 0.82 -1.59 -9.81
CA VAL A 251 1.57 -2.01 -8.61
C VAL A 251 2.15 -3.41 -8.85
N SER A 252 3.47 -3.53 -8.83
CA SER A 252 4.20 -4.75 -9.16
C SER A 252 4.95 -5.31 -7.96
N TRP A 253 6.06 -4.70 -7.56
CA TRP A 253 6.91 -5.22 -6.49
C TRP A 253 7.67 -4.10 -5.77
N GLY A 254 8.45 -4.47 -4.74
CA GLY A 254 9.33 -3.59 -3.98
C GLY A 254 10.04 -4.35 -2.88
N GLN A 255 11.00 -3.70 -2.23
CA GLN A 255 11.67 -4.20 -1.03
C GLN A 255 10.88 -3.74 0.20
N GLY A 256 10.20 -4.66 0.89
CA GLY A 256 9.33 -4.30 2.01
C GLY A 256 8.13 -3.46 1.61
N CYS A 257 7.70 -2.55 2.48
CA CYS A 257 6.66 -1.56 2.20
C CYS A 257 7.10 -0.21 2.76
N ALA A 258 7.34 0.75 1.87
CA ALA A 258 7.76 2.11 2.22
C ALA A 258 9.13 2.19 2.95
N GLU A 259 10.04 1.27 2.67
CA GLU A 259 11.38 1.28 3.26
C GLU A 259 12.23 2.42 2.67
N PRO A 260 12.99 3.17 3.51
CA PRO A 260 13.95 4.14 3.01
C PRO A 260 14.96 3.48 2.06
N GLY A 261 15.26 4.14 0.95
CA GLY A 261 16.18 3.63 -0.07
C GLY A 261 15.53 2.76 -1.13
N TYR A 262 14.27 2.31 -0.94
CA TYR A 262 13.61 1.35 -1.81
C TYR A 262 12.23 1.87 -2.26
N PRO A 263 12.17 2.64 -3.38
CA PRO A 263 10.89 3.09 -3.93
C PRO A 263 10.07 1.91 -4.46
N GLY A 264 8.74 2.05 -4.49
CA GLY A 264 7.86 1.07 -5.12
C GLY A 264 8.14 0.95 -6.62
N VAL A 265 8.04 -0.28 -7.16
CA VAL A 265 8.22 -0.59 -8.58
C VAL A 265 6.88 -0.97 -9.19
N TYR A 266 6.58 -0.37 -10.31
CA TYR A 266 5.31 -0.49 -11.03
C TYR A 266 5.58 -0.93 -12.47
N SER A 267 4.73 -1.78 -13.05
CA SER A 267 4.79 -2.05 -14.48
C SER A 267 4.40 -0.78 -15.24
N GLU A 268 5.25 -0.31 -16.16
CA GLU A 268 5.01 0.91 -16.92
C GLU A 268 3.97 0.67 -18.03
N VAL A 269 2.76 1.19 -17.89
CA VAL A 269 1.66 0.89 -18.83
C VAL A 269 1.87 1.49 -20.22
N SER A 270 2.63 2.58 -20.33
CA SER A 270 2.89 3.22 -21.63
C SER A 270 3.67 2.30 -22.56
N THR A 271 4.62 1.53 -22.03
CA THR A 271 5.40 0.53 -22.76
C THR A 271 4.50 -0.58 -23.33
N PHE A 272 3.49 -0.99 -22.59
CA PHE A 272 2.62 -2.09 -22.95
C PHE A 272 1.26 -1.68 -23.52
N ALA A 273 1.02 -0.38 -23.71
CA ALA A 273 -0.31 0.14 -24.08
C ALA A 273 -0.88 -0.50 -25.35
N ALA A 274 -0.05 -0.67 -26.40
CA ALA A 274 -0.48 -1.33 -27.64
C ALA A 274 -0.79 -2.81 -27.47
N ASP A 275 0.00 -3.51 -26.65
CA ASP A 275 -0.21 -4.93 -26.34
C ASP A 275 -1.46 -5.15 -25.49
N ILE A 276 -1.64 -4.29 -24.47
CA ILE A 276 -2.85 -4.28 -23.62
C ILE A 276 -4.09 -4.05 -24.49
N ALA A 277 -4.07 -3.06 -25.38
CA ALA A 277 -5.20 -2.75 -26.24
C ALA A 277 -5.53 -3.91 -27.21
N ARG A 278 -4.49 -4.50 -27.83
CA ARG A 278 -4.65 -5.68 -28.70
C ARG A 278 -5.21 -6.87 -27.93
N ALA A 279 -4.68 -7.14 -26.76
CA ALA A 279 -5.14 -8.22 -25.90
C ALA A 279 -6.60 -8.02 -25.45
N ALA A 280 -6.97 -6.81 -25.07
CA ALA A 280 -8.33 -6.47 -24.67
C ALA A 280 -9.35 -6.64 -25.80
N SER A 281 -8.97 -6.33 -27.05
CA SER A 281 -9.85 -6.51 -28.22
C SER A 281 -10.09 -7.98 -28.56
N GLY A 282 -9.21 -8.91 -28.14
CA GLY A 282 -9.33 -10.35 -28.32
C GLY A 282 -10.05 -11.09 -27.17
N LEU A 283 -10.45 -10.36 -26.12
CA LEU A 283 -11.19 -10.90 -24.98
C LEU A 283 -12.69 -10.69 -25.14
#